data_98a0cd7aedbe9afc8c0b41b48a2b047b
#
_entry.id   98a0cd7aedbe9afc8c0b41b48a2b047b
#
_cell.length_a   1.000
_cell.length_b   1.000
_cell.length_c   1.000
_cell.angle_alpha   90.00
_cell.angle_beta   90.00
_cell.angle_gamma   90.00
#
_symmetry.space_group_name_H-M   'P 1'
#
loop_
_entity.id
_entity.type
_entity.pdbx_description
1 polymer ?
#
loop_
_entity_poly.entity_id
_entity_poly.type
_entity_poly.pdbx_seq_one_letter_code
_entity_poly.pdbx_strand_id
1 'polypeptide(L)' 'MSDYTLTIKTREKKGVLDDITDVITSHGANISYVHLFVEKNNMGSINLELEHVEDIDELVSDLQSIEEVK' A
#
# COMPACT_ATOMS: atom_id res chain seq x y z
N MET A 1 5.53 18.99 0.96
CA MET A 1 5.73 17.56 1.20
C MET A 1 4.62 17.07 2.09
N SER A 2 4.07 15.95 1.76
CA SER A 2 2.91 15.44 2.45
C SER A 2 3.19 14.05 3.00
N ASP A 3 2.72 13.84 4.22
CA ASP A 3 2.80 12.54 4.87
C ASP A 3 1.40 11.98 4.94
N TYR A 4 1.26 10.70 4.66
CA TYR A 4 -0.03 10.03 4.61
C TYR A 4 0.02 8.70 5.34
N THR A 5 -1.11 8.35 5.91
CA THR A 5 -1.32 7.01 6.44
C THR A 5 -2.36 6.33 5.57
N LEU A 6 -1.98 5.17 5.03
CA LEU A 6 -2.88 4.40 4.18
C LEU A 6 -3.22 3.08 4.84
N THR A 7 -4.46 2.67 4.69
CA THR A 7 -4.88 1.32 5.06
C THR A 7 -5.36 0.62 3.79
N ILE A 8 -4.69 -0.46 3.45
CA ILE A 8 -5.00 -1.21 2.24
C ILE A 8 -5.55 -2.58 2.64
N LYS A 9 -6.75 -2.89 2.17
CA LYS A 9 -7.29 -4.23 2.34
C LYS A 9 -7.00 -5.03 1.09
N THR A 10 -6.52 -6.23 1.28
CA THR A 10 -6.09 -7.06 0.18
C THR A 10 -6.38 -8.51 0.49
N ARG A 11 -6.48 -9.32 -0.54
CA ARG A 11 -6.49 -10.76 -0.36
C ARG A 11 -5.11 -11.21 0.08
N GLU A 12 -5.05 -12.14 1.01
CA GLU A 12 -3.78 -12.69 1.44
C GLU A 12 -3.22 -13.54 0.32
N LYS A 13 -2.27 -12.98 -0.39
CA LYS A 13 -1.65 -13.63 -1.50
C LYS A 13 -0.16 -13.30 -1.49
N LYS A 14 0.63 -14.30 -1.80
CA LYS A 14 2.07 -14.15 -1.81
C LYS A 14 2.50 -13.10 -2.84
N GLY A 15 3.33 -12.19 -2.42
CA GLY A 15 3.86 -11.17 -3.30
C GLY A 15 3.08 -9.87 -3.35
N VAL A 16 1.89 -9.81 -2.73
CA VAL A 16 1.09 -8.58 -2.75
C VAL A 16 1.82 -7.43 -2.08
N LEU A 17 2.48 -7.68 -0.95
CA LEU A 17 3.20 -6.62 -0.27
C LEU A 17 4.35 -6.09 -1.13
N ASP A 18 5.03 -6.97 -1.86
CA ASP A 18 6.09 -6.56 -2.76
C ASP A 18 5.54 -5.67 -3.87
N ASP A 19 4.39 -6.03 -4.44
CA ASP A 19 3.76 -5.22 -5.49
C ASP A 19 3.39 -3.84 -4.97
N ILE A 20 2.83 -3.78 -3.77
CA ILE A 20 2.46 -2.51 -3.15
C ILE A 20 3.69 -1.64 -2.91
N THR A 21 4.75 -2.23 -2.38
CA THR A 21 5.98 -1.50 -2.10
C THR A 21 6.61 -0.96 -3.38
N ASP A 22 6.59 -1.76 -4.44
CA ASP A 22 7.15 -1.35 -5.73
C ASP A 22 6.39 -0.16 -6.29
N VAL A 23 5.07 -0.16 -6.20
CA VAL A 23 4.28 0.98 -6.67
C VAL A 23 4.63 2.23 -5.88
N ILE A 24 4.70 2.12 -4.56
CA ILE A 24 4.98 3.26 -3.70
C ILE A 24 6.36 3.82 -3.99
N THR A 25 7.37 2.96 -4.10
CA THR A 25 8.73 3.43 -4.38
C THR A 25 8.85 4.03 -5.78
N SER A 26 8.10 3.53 -6.75
CA SER A 26 8.14 4.09 -8.09
C SER A 26 7.57 5.50 -8.16
N HIS A 27 6.76 5.88 -7.17
CA HIS A 27 6.27 7.26 -7.05
C HIS A 27 7.22 8.15 -6.26
N GLY A 28 8.36 7.63 -5.82
CA GLY A 28 9.34 8.41 -5.08
C GLY A 28 8.99 8.62 -3.62
N ALA A 29 7.94 8.00 -3.13
CA ALA A 29 7.55 8.12 -1.74
C ALA A 29 8.42 7.22 -0.85
N ASN A 30 8.56 7.63 0.40
CA ASN A 30 9.31 6.87 1.39
C ASN A 30 8.34 6.21 2.36
N ILE A 31 8.56 4.93 2.64
CA ILE A 31 7.75 4.19 3.59
C ILE A 31 8.44 4.23 4.95
N SER A 32 7.80 4.88 5.92
CA SER A 32 8.37 4.98 7.26
C SER A 32 7.82 3.94 8.23
N TYR A 33 6.72 3.30 7.88
CA TYR A 33 6.11 2.29 8.75
C TYR A 33 5.23 1.36 7.93
N VAL A 34 5.30 0.06 8.24
CA VAL A 34 4.44 -0.96 7.62
C VAL A 34 3.97 -1.90 8.72
N HIS A 35 2.67 -2.15 8.75
CA HIS A 35 2.11 -3.15 9.66
C HIS A 35 1.10 -3.99 8.90
N LEU A 36 1.32 -5.27 8.90
CA LEU A 36 0.45 -6.24 8.23
C LEU A 36 -0.40 -6.96 9.26
N PHE A 37 -1.71 -6.93 9.05
CA PHE A 37 -2.66 -7.71 9.83
C PHE A 37 -3.22 -8.81 8.95
N VAL A 38 -3.26 -10.02 9.46
CA VAL A 38 -3.91 -11.14 8.77
C VAL A 38 -5.28 -11.32 9.40
N GLU A 39 -6.31 -11.24 8.57
CA GLU A 39 -7.69 -11.41 9.00
C GLU A 39 -8.18 -12.79 8.58
N LYS A 40 -9.42 -13.10 8.95
CA LYS A 40 -10.05 -14.36 8.55
C LYS A 40 -10.37 -14.33 7.05
N ASN A 41 -10.59 -15.50 6.48
CA ASN A 41 -11.02 -15.66 5.08
C ASN A 41 -9.95 -15.21 4.09
N ASN A 42 -8.68 -15.40 4.42
CA ASN A 42 -7.55 -15.05 3.56
C ASN A 42 -7.52 -13.59 3.17
N MET A 43 -8.02 -12.73 4.06
CA MET A 43 -7.93 -11.29 3.87
C MET A 43 -6.86 -10.72 4.77
N GLY A 44 -6.25 -9.65 4.34
CA GLY A 44 -5.27 -8.93 5.12
C GLY A 44 -5.48 -7.44 5.05
N SER A 45 -4.99 -6.75 6.05
CA SER A 45 -4.95 -5.30 6.07
C SER A 45 -3.51 -4.85 6.24
N ILE A 46 -3.10 -3.88 5.44
CA ILE A 46 -1.75 -3.33 5.51
C ILE A 46 -1.87 -1.86 5.86
N ASN A 47 -1.27 -1.47 6.97
CA ASN A 47 -1.19 -0.07 7.36
C ASN A 47 0.19 0.45 7.00
N LEU A 48 0.22 1.55 6.29
CA LEU A 48 1.45 2.16 5.81
C LEU A 48 1.50 3.62 6.19
N GLU A 49 2.66 4.08 6.63
CA GLU A 49 2.91 5.51 6.78
C GLU A 49 3.92 5.91 5.71
N LEU A 50 3.53 6.90 4.92
CA LEU A 50 4.31 7.36 3.78
C LEU A 50 4.75 8.79 3.98
N GLU A 51 5.96 9.08 3.53
CA GLU A 51 6.53 10.43 3.56
C GLU A 51 6.88 10.87 2.14
N HIS A 52 6.88 12.17 1.91
CA HIS A 52 7.31 12.76 0.64
C HIS A 52 6.45 12.30 -0.54
N VAL A 53 5.15 12.21 -0.33
CA VAL A 53 4.22 11.86 -1.41
C VAL A 53 3.92 13.11 -2.22
N GLU A 54 4.18 13.08 -3.52
CA GLU A 54 3.94 14.20 -4.40
C GLU A 54 2.50 14.24 -4.90
N ASP A 55 1.98 13.10 -5.33
CA ASP A 55 0.62 13.02 -5.88
C ASP A 55 -0.07 11.79 -5.29
N ILE A 56 -0.81 12.02 -4.22
CA ILE A 56 -1.49 10.93 -3.53
C ILE A 56 -2.60 10.32 -4.38
N ASP A 57 -3.29 11.11 -5.18
CA ASP A 57 -4.38 10.60 -5.99
C ASP A 57 -3.87 9.61 -7.03
N GLU A 58 -2.76 9.93 -7.68
CA GLU A 58 -2.15 9.03 -8.65
C GLU A 58 -1.61 7.78 -7.98
N LEU A 59 -0.97 7.94 -6.81
CA LEU A 59 -0.46 6.81 -6.07
C LEU A 59 -1.59 5.84 -5.67
N VAL A 60 -2.68 6.37 -5.15
CA VAL A 60 -3.82 5.56 -4.75
C VAL A 60 -4.43 4.86 -5.96
N SER A 61 -4.53 5.56 -7.08
CA SER A 61 -5.05 4.98 -8.31
C SER A 61 -4.20 3.79 -8.76
N ASP A 62 -2.88 3.94 -8.72
CA ASP A 62 -1.99 2.86 -9.11
C ASP A 62 -2.07 1.69 -8.15
N LEU A 63 -2.21 1.95 -6.86
CA LEU A 63 -2.39 0.88 -5.88
C LEU A 63 -3.70 0.12 -6.13
N GLN A 64 -4.75 0.83 -6.48
CA GLN A 64 -6.04 0.19 -6.76
C GLN A 64 -6.01 -0.65 -8.03
N SER A 65 -5.04 -0.43 -8.89
CA SER A 65 -4.89 -1.24 -10.10
C SER A 65 -4.26 -2.60 -9.82
N ILE A 66 -3.72 -2.81 -8.63
CA ILE A 66 -3.21 -4.12 -8.22
C ILE A 66 -4.42 -5.02 -7.97
N GLU A 67 -4.44 -6.17 -8.63
CA GLU A 67 -5.61 -7.03 -8.67
C GLU A 67 -6.09 -7.47 -7.28
N GLU A 68 -5.16 -7.72 -6.38
CA GLU A 68 -5.48 -8.24 -5.04
C GLU A 68 -5.91 -7.15 -4.06
N VAL A 69 -5.75 -5.89 -4.42
CA VAL A 69 -6.14 -4.77 -3.55
C VAL A 69 -7.62 -4.50 -3.72
N LYS A 70 -8.30 -4.33 -2.59
CA LYS A 70 -9.74 -4.07 -2.55
C LYS A 70 -10.04 -2.63 -2.16
#